data_8802b7dedc1f65ef88e8bbee8037bb11
#
_entry.id   8802b7dedc1f65ef88e8bbee8037bb11
#
_cell.length_a   1.000
_cell.length_b   1.000
_cell.length_c   1.000
_cell.angle_alpha   90.00
_cell.angle_beta   90.00
_cell.angle_gamma   90.00
#
_symmetry.space_group_name_H-M   'P 1'
#
loop_
_entity.id
_entity.type
_entity.pdbx_description
1 polymer ?
#
loop_
_entity_poly.entity_id
_entity_poly.type
_entity_poly.pdbx_seq_one_letter_code
_entity_poly.pdbx_strand_id
1 'polypeptide(L)'
;AIEMVSHGGLVTEFLTQTNADKVNFVRRNRIVAGMSDACVLVESATRGGGLITTGISQSYGRDVFAFPGAVGTPYSAGCNNLIRDNGAALITSAEDFVKAMGWQTDAAIQKAHRKGIERQLFPSLSPEEQAVVDVLQRNNDLQINMLSVQSGLTISRLTALLFQLEMKGVIKPLAGGMYHLLM
;
A
#
# COMPACT_ATOMS: atom_id res chain seq x y z
N ALA A 1 -13.37 -6.85 -24.28
CA ALA A 1 -12.01 -6.28 -24.28
C ALA A 1 -12.04 -4.75 -24.40
N ILE A 2 -12.75 -4.19 -25.39
CA ILE A 2 -12.77 -2.72 -25.64
C ILE A 2 -13.29 -1.95 -24.41
N GLU A 3 -14.40 -2.38 -23.84
CA GLU A 3 -14.98 -1.76 -22.63
C GLU A 3 -14.09 -1.91 -21.40
N MET A 4 -13.36 -3.03 -21.26
CA MET A 4 -12.41 -3.24 -20.17
C MET A 4 -11.24 -2.25 -20.24
N VAL A 5 -10.74 -1.95 -21.44
CA VAL A 5 -9.60 -1.06 -21.63
C VAL A 5 -9.93 0.40 -21.28
N SER A 6 -11.21 0.81 -21.38
CA SER A 6 -11.65 2.15 -20.99
C SER A 6 -11.69 2.37 -19.48
N HIS A 7 -11.71 1.30 -18.65
CA HIS A 7 -11.78 1.34 -17.18
C HIS A 7 -10.60 0.64 -16.50
N GLY A 8 -9.66 0.10 -17.27
CA GLY A 8 -8.52 -0.62 -16.77
C GLY A 8 -7.59 -1.06 -17.89
N GLY A 9 -6.91 -2.18 -17.72
CA GLY A 9 -5.97 -2.71 -18.70
C GLY A 9 -5.95 -4.24 -18.74
N LEU A 10 -5.33 -4.78 -19.78
CA LEU A 10 -5.03 -6.20 -19.91
C LEU A 10 -3.53 -6.41 -19.71
N VAL A 11 -3.17 -7.26 -18.75
CA VAL A 11 -1.79 -7.60 -18.45
C VAL A 11 -1.58 -9.09 -18.69
N THR A 12 -0.52 -9.44 -19.38
CA THR A 12 -0.11 -10.83 -19.60
C THR A 12 1.41 -10.96 -19.62
N GLU A 13 1.92 -12.06 -19.11
CA GLU A 13 3.33 -12.46 -19.25
C GLU A 13 3.53 -13.45 -20.41
N PHE A 14 2.45 -13.91 -21.03
CA PHE A 14 2.49 -14.89 -22.10
C PHE A 14 2.47 -14.21 -23.47
N LEU A 15 3.23 -14.78 -24.40
CA LEU A 15 3.22 -14.34 -25.79
C LEU A 15 1.86 -14.64 -26.44
N THR A 16 1.56 -13.90 -27.50
CA THR A 16 0.41 -14.18 -28.35
C THR A 16 0.47 -15.63 -28.88
N GLN A 17 -0.68 -16.29 -28.98
CA GLN A 17 -0.82 -17.69 -29.39
C GLN A 17 -0.34 -18.73 -28.35
N THR A 18 -0.01 -18.34 -27.12
CA THR A 18 0.23 -19.30 -26.04
C THR A 18 -1.08 -20.01 -25.68
N ASN A 19 -1.05 -21.35 -25.63
CA ASN A 19 -2.22 -22.14 -25.27
C ASN A 19 -2.69 -21.83 -23.83
N ALA A 20 -4.01 -21.72 -23.66
CA ALA A 20 -4.64 -21.56 -22.35
C ALA A 20 -4.73 -22.91 -21.66
N ASP A 21 -3.63 -23.41 -21.14
CA ASP A 21 -3.58 -24.67 -20.40
C ASP A 21 -3.63 -24.44 -18.86
N LYS A 22 -3.85 -25.54 -18.12
CA LYS A 22 -4.01 -25.52 -16.67
C LYS A 22 -2.75 -24.99 -15.94
N VAL A 23 -1.57 -25.27 -16.49
CA VAL A 23 -0.29 -24.84 -15.92
C VAL A 23 -0.14 -23.32 -16.03
N ASN A 24 -0.51 -22.76 -17.19
CA ASN A 24 -0.44 -21.32 -17.43
C ASN A 24 -1.44 -20.54 -16.56
N PHE A 25 -2.63 -21.11 -16.27
CA PHE A 25 -3.55 -20.52 -15.30
C PHE A 25 -2.95 -20.44 -13.90
N VAL A 26 -2.29 -21.50 -13.45
CA VAL A 26 -1.64 -21.51 -12.13
C VAL A 26 -0.47 -20.52 -12.10
N ARG A 27 0.36 -20.51 -13.15
CA ARG A 27 1.48 -19.54 -13.24
C ARG A 27 0.99 -18.09 -13.18
N ARG A 28 -0.08 -17.77 -13.91
CA ARG A 28 -0.67 -16.43 -13.94
C ARG A 28 -1.15 -15.98 -12.56
N ASN A 29 -1.61 -16.89 -11.69
CA ASN A 29 -2.16 -16.54 -10.38
C ASN A 29 -1.16 -15.81 -9.47
N ARG A 30 0.14 -15.97 -9.68
CA ARG A 30 1.17 -15.18 -8.98
C ARG A 30 1.07 -13.68 -9.29
N ILE A 31 0.68 -13.32 -10.50
CA ILE A 31 0.48 -11.92 -10.89
C ILE A 31 -0.77 -11.38 -10.17
N VAL A 32 -1.85 -12.15 -10.16
CA VAL A 32 -3.09 -11.78 -9.44
C VAL A 32 -2.80 -11.57 -7.97
N ALA A 33 -2.14 -12.53 -7.31
CA ALA A 33 -1.78 -12.44 -5.90
C ALA A 33 -0.83 -11.27 -5.60
N GLY A 34 0.16 -11.03 -6.48
CA GLY A 34 1.15 -9.96 -6.30
C GLY A 34 0.57 -8.56 -6.47
N MET A 35 -0.41 -8.38 -7.35
CA MET A 35 -1.07 -7.10 -7.62
C MET A 35 -2.24 -6.80 -6.68
N SER A 36 -2.68 -7.77 -5.89
CA SER A 36 -3.81 -7.62 -4.96
C SER A 36 -3.32 -7.22 -3.57
N ASP A 37 -4.10 -6.43 -2.85
CA ASP A 37 -3.85 -6.09 -1.45
C ASP A 37 -4.20 -7.26 -0.54
N ALA A 38 -5.25 -8.02 -0.88
CA ALA A 38 -5.69 -9.19 -0.15
C ALA A 38 -6.31 -10.24 -1.08
N CYS A 39 -6.45 -11.45 -0.58
CA CYS A 39 -7.12 -12.55 -1.27
C CYS A 39 -8.33 -13.02 -0.45
N VAL A 40 -9.51 -13.03 -1.05
CA VAL A 40 -10.74 -13.50 -0.42
C VAL A 40 -11.19 -14.80 -1.08
N LEU A 41 -11.24 -15.90 -0.31
CA LEU A 41 -11.76 -17.20 -0.74
C LEU A 41 -13.23 -17.31 -0.35
N VAL A 42 -14.11 -17.25 -1.34
CA VAL A 42 -15.56 -17.28 -1.10
C VAL A 42 -16.05 -18.71 -0.89
N GLU A 43 -15.62 -19.64 -1.74
CA GLU A 43 -16.00 -21.04 -1.67
C GLU A 43 -14.90 -21.93 -2.28
N SER A 44 -14.64 -23.07 -1.66
CA SER A 44 -13.71 -24.07 -2.21
C SER A 44 -13.94 -25.45 -1.59
N ALA A 45 -13.83 -26.48 -2.42
CA ALA A 45 -13.61 -27.83 -1.92
C ALA A 45 -12.19 -27.96 -1.33
N THR A 46 -11.89 -29.13 -0.73
CA THR A 46 -10.55 -29.42 -0.15
C THR A 46 -9.39 -29.31 -1.14
N ARG A 47 -9.69 -29.33 -2.44
CA ARG A 47 -8.73 -29.13 -3.53
C ARG A 47 -9.36 -28.21 -4.56
N GLY A 48 -8.72 -27.09 -4.86
CA GLY A 48 -9.23 -26.12 -5.84
C GLY A 48 -8.22 -25.06 -6.22
N GLY A 49 -8.44 -24.43 -7.37
CA GLY A 49 -7.57 -23.34 -7.86
C GLY A 49 -7.54 -22.14 -6.92
N GLY A 50 -8.62 -21.86 -6.21
CA GLY A 50 -8.68 -20.80 -5.21
C GLY A 50 -7.66 -21.02 -4.08
N LEU A 51 -7.52 -22.25 -3.58
CA LEU A 51 -6.54 -22.60 -2.55
C LEU A 51 -5.08 -22.43 -3.02
N ILE A 52 -4.82 -22.64 -4.31
CA ILE A 52 -3.49 -22.36 -4.89
C ILE A 52 -3.22 -20.85 -4.84
N THR A 53 -4.18 -20.04 -5.22
CA THR A 53 -4.04 -18.58 -5.19
C THR A 53 -3.88 -18.05 -3.77
N THR A 54 -4.64 -18.58 -2.79
CA THR A 54 -4.47 -18.20 -1.37
C THR A 54 -3.08 -18.55 -0.85
N GLY A 55 -2.54 -19.73 -1.20
CA GLY A 55 -1.17 -20.12 -0.83
C GLY A 55 -0.10 -19.19 -1.43
N ILE A 56 -0.27 -18.79 -2.70
CA ILE A 56 0.63 -17.81 -3.33
C ILE A 56 0.50 -16.46 -2.64
N SER A 57 -0.71 -15.99 -2.33
CA SER A 57 -0.94 -14.72 -1.64
C SER A 57 -0.26 -14.69 -0.27
N GLN A 58 -0.36 -15.78 0.50
CA GLN A 58 0.36 -15.94 1.77
C GLN A 58 1.88 -15.86 1.59
N SER A 59 2.42 -16.51 0.56
CA SER A 59 3.86 -16.47 0.29
C SER A 59 4.38 -15.07 -0.08
N TYR A 60 3.49 -14.19 -0.54
CA TYR A 60 3.77 -12.79 -0.83
C TYR A 60 3.46 -11.85 0.35
N GLY A 61 3.10 -12.40 1.52
CA GLY A 61 2.73 -11.61 2.69
C GLY A 61 1.43 -10.83 2.52
N ARG A 62 0.52 -11.31 1.64
CA ARG A 62 -0.79 -10.70 1.46
C ARG A 62 -1.77 -11.30 2.46
N ASP A 63 -2.68 -10.46 2.94
CA ASP A 63 -3.76 -10.92 3.82
C ASP A 63 -4.69 -11.86 3.07
N VAL A 64 -5.07 -12.95 3.74
CA VAL A 64 -6.00 -13.94 3.20
C VAL A 64 -7.22 -14.03 4.10
N PHE A 65 -8.38 -13.94 3.47
CA PHE A 65 -9.69 -14.06 4.13
C PHE A 65 -10.49 -15.20 3.52
N ALA A 66 -11.39 -15.79 4.30
CA ALA A 66 -12.31 -16.80 3.79
C ALA A 66 -13.70 -16.68 4.42
N PHE A 67 -14.71 -16.92 3.61
CA PHE A 67 -16.07 -17.09 4.08
C PHE A 67 -16.25 -18.50 4.63
N PRO A 68 -16.80 -18.66 5.86
CA PRO A 68 -17.12 -19.96 6.38
C PRO A 68 -18.36 -20.53 5.67
N GLY A 69 -18.44 -21.83 5.58
CA GLY A 69 -19.63 -22.51 5.08
C GLY A 69 -20.08 -23.62 6.00
N ALA A 70 -21.18 -24.27 5.67
CA ALA A 70 -21.76 -25.32 6.47
C ALA A 70 -20.80 -26.51 6.65
N VAL A 71 -20.69 -27.01 7.87
CA VAL A 71 -19.88 -28.21 8.20
C VAL A 71 -20.45 -29.40 7.47
N GLY A 72 -19.57 -30.18 6.84
CA GLY A 72 -20.00 -31.38 6.08
C GLY A 72 -20.33 -31.11 4.62
N THR A 73 -20.40 -29.84 4.19
CA THR A 73 -20.61 -29.49 2.79
C THR A 73 -19.29 -29.56 2.03
N PRO A 74 -19.20 -30.32 0.92
CA PRO A 74 -17.92 -30.55 0.21
C PRO A 74 -17.25 -29.27 -0.28
N TYR A 75 -18.03 -28.29 -0.78
CA TYR A 75 -17.51 -27.04 -1.32
C TYR A 75 -17.18 -25.98 -0.26
N SER A 76 -17.59 -26.20 0.99
CA SER A 76 -17.20 -25.34 2.11
C SER A 76 -15.95 -25.83 2.83
N ALA A 77 -15.57 -27.09 2.60
CA ALA A 77 -14.50 -27.75 3.32
C ALA A 77 -13.13 -27.05 3.14
N GLY A 78 -12.84 -26.51 1.97
CA GLY A 78 -11.60 -25.81 1.70
C GLY A 78 -11.49 -24.50 2.50
N CYS A 79 -12.54 -23.68 2.53
CA CYS A 79 -12.58 -22.46 3.30
C CYS A 79 -12.51 -22.76 4.81
N ASN A 80 -13.32 -23.72 5.30
CA ASN A 80 -13.36 -24.07 6.71
C ASN A 80 -12.01 -24.63 7.20
N ASN A 81 -11.33 -25.43 6.39
CA ASN A 81 -9.99 -25.92 6.70
C ASN A 81 -8.97 -24.79 6.75
N LEU A 82 -9.00 -23.90 5.77
CA LEU A 82 -8.09 -22.77 5.71
C LEU A 82 -8.23 -21.84 6.93
N ILE A 83 -9.47 -21.60 7.37
CA ILE A 83 -9.76 -20.84 8.60
C ILE A 83 -9.27 -21.59 9.84
N ARG A 84 -9.63 -22.88 9.96
CA ARG A 84 -9.24 -23.73 11.09
C ARG A 84 -7.72 -23.78 11.27
N ASP A 85 -6.99 -23.85 10.15
CA ASP A 85 -5.54 -24.01 10.15
C ASP A 85 -4.81 -22.63 10.20
N ASN A 86 -5.55 -21.55 10.53
CA ASN A 86 -5.06 -20.17 10.58
C ASN A 86 -4.44 -19.67 9.26
N GLY A 87 -4.84 -20.24 8.14
CA GLY A 87 -4.41 -19.83 6.81
C GLY A 87 -5.25 -18.68 6.24
N ALA A 88 -6.39 -18.35 6.84
CA ALA A 88 -7.20 -17.20 6.48
C ALA A 88 -7.94 -16.66 7.70
N ALA A 89 -8.13 -15.35 7.75
CA ALA A 89 -9.04 -14.73 8.69
C ALA A 89 -10.50 -14.98 8.23
N LEU A 90 -11.37 -15.31 9.19
CA LEU A 90 -12.80 -15.49 8.91
C LEU A 90 -13.45 -14.12 8.68
N ILE A 91 -14.21 -14.00 7.62
CA ILE A 91 -15.11 -12.86 7.36
C ILE A 91 -16.50 -13.38 7.00
N THR A 92 -17.52 -12.61 7.36
CA THR A 92 -18.92 -12.93 7.05
C THR A 92 -19.60 -11.87 6.20
N SER A 93 -18.97 -10.71 6.08
CA SER A 93 -19.50 -9.57 5.35
C SER A 93 -18.39 -8.72 4.72
N ALA A 94 -18.77 -7.79 3.86
CA ALA A 94 -17.85 -6.80 3.30
C ALA A 94 -17.33 -5.83 4.38
N GLU A 95 -18.16 -5.53 5.38
CA GLU A 95 -17.81 -4.68 6.51
C GLU A 95 -16.70 -5.32 7.35
N ASP A 96 -16.78 -6.63 7.60
CA ASP A 96 -15.72 -7.36 8.30
C ASP A 96 -14.39 -7.25 7.56
N PHE A 97 -14.43 -7.42 6.22
CA PHE A 97 -13.25 -7.30 5.37
C PHE A 97 -12.65 -5.90 5.43
N VAL A 98 -13.44 -4.85 5.22
CA VAL A 98 -12.99 -3.46 5.26
C VAL A 98 -12.39 -3.11 6.63
N LYS A 99 -13.02 -3.61 7.71
CA LYS A 99 -12.52 -3.44 9.08
C LYS A 99 -11.18 -4.16 9.30
N ALA A 100 -11.06 -5.40 8.85
CA ALA A 100 -9.85 -6.19 9.00
C ALA A 100 -8.67 -5.58 8.22
N MET A 101 -8.93 -5.03 7.03
CA MET A 101 -7.94 -4.31 6.21
C MET A 101 -7.59 -2.92 6.73
N GLY A 102 -8.28 -2.43 7.76
CA GLY A 102 -8.09 -1.06 8.24
C GLY A 102 -8.58 0.03 7.28
N TRP A 103 -9.37 -0.33 6.26
CA TRP A 103 -9.88 0.60 5.24
C TRP A 103 -11.09 1.42 5.70
N GLN A 104 -11.41 1.40 6.99
CA GLN A 104 -12.49 2.24 7.57
C GLN A 104 -12.24 3.74 7.44
N THR A 105 -11.16 4.08 6.82
CA THR A 105 -10.60 5.42 6.77
C THR A 105 -11.43 6.37 5.94
N ASP A 106 -12.19 5.94 4.93
CA ASP A 106 -12.88 6.91 4.06
C ASP A 106 -13.98 7.67 4.79
N ALA A 107 -14.80 6.99 5.60
CA ALA A 107 -15.81 7.66 6.42
C ALA A 107 -15.17 8.43 7.60
N ALA A 108 -14.09 7.93 8.17
CA ALA A 108 -13.33 8.58 9.23
C ALA A 108 -12.51 9.76 8.70
N ILE A 109 -11.92 9.64 7.49
CA ILE A 109 -11.22 10.71 6.76
C ILE A 109 -12.24 11.77 6.34
N GLN A 110 -13.37 11.40 5.74
CA GLN A 110 -14.43 12.37 5.41
C GLN A 110 -15.00 13.05 6.65
N LYS A 111 -15.13 12.35 7.78
CA LYS A 111 -15.54 12.92 9.05
C LYS A 111 -14.46 13.80 9.67
N ALA A 112 -13.19 13.48 9.47
CA ALA A 112 -12.04 14.30 9.86
C ALA A 112 -11.92 15.56 8.97
N HIS A 113 -12.12 15.42 7.65
CA HIS A 113 -12.23 16.56 6.72
C HIS A 113 -13.38 17.49 7.09
N ARG A 114 -14.57 16.94 7.39
CA ARG A 114 -15.72 17.75 7.87
C ARG A 114 -15.49 18.40 9.23
N LYS A 115 -14.56 17.89 10.03
CA LYS A 115 -14.18 18.48 11.34
C LYS A 115 -12.99 19.44 11.25
N GLY A 116 -12.51 19.75 10.05
CA GLY A 116 -11.33 20.62 9.86
C GLY A 116 -10.02 19.98 10.35
N ILE A 117 -10.02 18.68 10.59
CA ILE A 117 -8.79 17.90 10.81
C ILE A 117 -8.28 17.50 9.44
N GLU A 118 -7.95 18.49 8.63
CA GLU A 118 -7.13 18.25 7.47
C GLU A 118 -5.75 17.80 7.99
N ARG A 119 -5.31 16.59 7.62
CA ARG A 119 -3.88 16.39 7.47
C ARG A 119 -3.48 17.39 6.41
N GLN A 120 -2.84 18.45 6.83
CA GLN A 120 -2.25 19.40 5.91
C GLN A 120 -1.30 18.58 5.05
N LEU A 121 -1.65 18.37 3.78
CA LEU A 121 -0.75 17.83 2.76
C LEU A 121 0.52 18.71 2.67
N PHE A 122 0.42 19.93 3.19
CA PHE A 122 1.50 20.87 3.39
C PHE A 122 1.51 21.25 4.87
N PRO A 123 2.48 20.76 5.67
CA PRO A 123 2.64 21.23 7.04
C PRO A 123 2.79 22.76 7.01
N SER A 124 2.12 23.45 7.93
CA SER A 124 2.33 24.89 8.11
C SER A 124 3.79 25.11 8.49
N LEU A 125 4.54 25.71 7.58
CA LEU A 125 5.93 26.01 7.77
C LEU A 125 6.06 27.40 8.41
N SER A 126 6.93 27.52 9.37
CA SER A 126 7.36 28.84 9.87
C SER A 126 8.12 29.61 8.75
N PRO A 127 8.25 30.94 8.85
CA PRO A 127 9.02 31.69 7.86
C PRO A 127 10.46 31.18 7.67
N GLU A 128 11.10 30.73 8.74
CA GLU A 128 12.45 30.16 8.69
C GLU A 128 12.49 28.78 8.03
N GLU A 129 11.49 27.91 8.32
CA GLU A 129 11.35 26.63 7.66
C GLU A 129 11.06 26.79 6.17
N GLN A 130 10.22 27.75 5.81
CA GLN A 130 9.92 28.07 4.41
C GLN A 130 11.17 28.54 3.66
N ALA A 131 12.02 29.38 4.27
CA ALA A 131 13.27 29.80 3.66
C ALA A 131 14.20 28.61 3.34
N VAL A 132 14.26 27.59 4.21
CA VAL A 132 15.04 26.37 3.95
C VAL A 132 14.43 25.56 2.81
N VAL A 133 13.11 25.42 2.77
CA VAL A 133 12.38 24.71 1.72
C VAL A 133 12.56 25.42 0.37
N ASP A 134 12.49 26.75 0.33
CA ASP A 134 12.68 27.54 -0.90
C ASP A 134 14.09 27.36 -1.49
N VAL A 135 15.10 27.20 -0.64
CA VAL A 135 16.47 26.89 -1.08
C VAL A 135 16.53 25.49 -1.68
N LEU A 136 15.93 24.50 -1.03
CA LEU A 136 15.91 23.11 -1.51
C LEU A 136 15.05 22.95 -2.78
N GLN A 137 14.01 23.77 -2.97
CA GLN A 137 13.23 23.78 -4.22
C GLN A 137 14.05 24.25 -5.41
N ARG A 138 14.96 25.20 -5.20
CA ARG A 138 15.85 25.71 -6.27
C ARG A 138 16.98 24.75 -6.58
N ASN A 139 17.57 24.16 -5.54
CA ASN A 139 18.66 23.20 -5.64
C ASN A 139 18.42 22.09 -4.61
N ASN A 140 17.95 20.95 -5.06
CA ASN A 140 17.75 19.78 -4.20
C ASN A 140 19.10 19.09 -3.88
N ASP A 141 19.12 18.24 -2.86
CA ASP A 141 20.29 17.46 -2.45
C ASP A 141 21.49 18.31 -2.00
N LEU A 142 21.24 19.34 -1.16
CA LEU A 142 22.27 20.21 -0.63
C LEU A 142 22.84 19.74 0.71
N GLN A 143 24.13 19.94 0.90
CA GLN A 143 24.78 19.78 2.20
C GLN A 143 24.39 20.91 3.16
N ILE A 144 24.41 20.61 4.46
CA ILE A 144 24.05 21.55 5.53
C ILE A 144 24.84 22.87 5.44
N ASN A 145 26.12 22.82 5.06
CA ASN A 145 26.95 24.02 4.92
C ASN A 145 26.44 24.92 3.79
N MET A 146 26.05 24.34 2.66
CA MET A 146 25.49 25.07 1.53
C MET A 146 24.11 25.63 1.85
N LEU A 147 23.28 24.84 2.56
CA LEU A 147 21.98 25.30 3.07
C LEU A 147 22.14 26.49 4.03
N SER A 148 23.13 26.46 4.92
CA SER A 148 23.43 27.57 5.84
C SER A 148 23.79 28.86 5.07
N VAL A 149 24.65 28.76 4.07
CA VAL A 149 25.06 29.91 3.25
C VAL A 149 23.88 30.46 2.45
N GLN A 150 23.09 29.61 1.81
CA GLN A 150 22.00 30.03 0.92
C GLN A 150 20.74 30.50 1.67
N SER A 151 20.46 29.95 2.86
CA SER A 151 19.35 30.39 3.69
C SER A 151 19.68 31.56 4.62
N GLY A 152 20.97 31.87 4.79
CA GLY A 152 21.44 32.89 5.73
C GLY A 152 21.30 32.51 7.20
N LEU A 153 21.01 31.24 7.50
CA LEU A 153 20.81 30.72 8.84
C LEU A 153 22.11 30.11 9.40
N THR A 154 22.34 30.27 10.70
CA THR A 154 23.45 29.60 11.36
C THR A 154 23.27 28.10 11.38
N ILE A 155 24.37 27.33 11.33
CA ILE A 155 24.32 25.86 11.31
C ILE A 155 23.53 25.31 12.52
N SER A 156 23.70 25.88 13.71
CA SER A 156 22.96 25.44 14.92
C SER A 156 21.46 25.63 14.78
N ARG A 157 21.03 26.77 14.22
CA ARG A 157 19.61 27.04 13.97
C ARG A 157 19.05 26.13 12.87
N LEU A 158 19.83 26.00 11.80
CA LEU A 158 19.49 25.15 10.64
C LEU A 158 19.33 23.67 11.05
N THR A 159 20.22 23.13 11.90
CA THR A 159 20.10 21.74 12.37
C THR A 159 18.77 21.49 13.10
N ALA A 160 18.34 22.44 13.94
CA ALA A 160 17.06 22.33 14.64
C ALA A 160 15.87 22.37 13.66
N LEU A 161 15.92 23.25 12.65
CA LEU A 161 14.89 23.37 11.61
C LEU A 161 14.84 22.15 10.71
N LEU A 162 15.99 21.62 10.32
CA LEU A 162 16.07 20.41 9.49
C LEU A 162 15.48 19.21 10.22
N PHE A 163 15.74 19.04 11.51
CA PHE A 163 15.10 18.02 12.33
C PHE A 163 13.57 18.18 12.37
N GLN A 164 13.08 19.41 12.54
CA GLN A 164 11.63 19.67 12.52
C GLN A 164 11.00 19.39 11.15
N LEU A 165 11.66 19.76 10.05
CA LEU A 165 11.21 19.49 8.67
C LEU A 165 11.23 18.00 8.35
N GLU A 166 12.21 17.25 8.86
CA GLU A 166 12.26 15.79 8.75
C GLU A 166 11.08 15.15 9.51
N MET A 167 10.82 15.56 10.75
CA MET A 167 9.69 15.08 11.55
C MET A 167 8.33 15.43 10.92
N LYS A 168 8.25 16.55 10.17
CA LYS A 168 7.07 16.94 9.38
C LYS A 168 6.97 16.17 8.06
N GLY A 169 7.97 15.34 7.69
CA GLY A 169 8.00 14.60 6.44
C GLY A 169 8.21 15.46 5.19
N VAL A 170 8.76 16.66 5.35
CA VAL A 170 9.03 17.62 4.26
C VAL A 170 10.35 17.33 3.58
N ILE A 171 11.36 16.90 4.35
CA ILE A 171 12.69 16.58 3.85
C ILE A 171 13.15 15.21 4.33
N LYS A 172 14.17 14.68 3.67
CA LYS A 172 14.83 13.42 4.01
C LYS A 172 16.36 13.62 4.07
N PRO A 173 17.02 13.18 5.16
CA PRO A 173 18.48 13.16 5.19
C PRO A 173 19.04 12.08 4.26
N LEU A 174 20.11 12.42 3.56
CA LEU A 174 20.88 11.53 2.69
C LEU A 174 22.29 11.34 3.24
N ALA A 175 23.01 10.31 2.71
CA ALA A 175 24.38 10.09 3.06
C ALA A 175 25.26 11.32 2.74
N GLY A 176 26.27 11.59 3.59
CA GLY A 176 27.16 12.75 3.42
C GLY A 176 26.63 14.07 3.98
N GLY A 177 25.59 14.04 4.81
CA GLY A 177 25.01 15.25 5.42
C GLY A 177 24.25 16.11 4.42
N MET A 178 23.70 15.50 3.38
CA MET A 178 22.82 16.12 2.40
C MET A 178 21.36 15.98 2.80
N TYR A 179 20.53 16.89 2.31
CA TYR A 179 19.09 16.90 2.58
C TYR A 179 18.32 16.98 1.28
N HIS A 180 17.31 16.13 1.16
CA HIS A 180 16.44 16.01 -0.02
C HIS A 180 15.02 16.47 0.31
N LEU A 181 14.44 17.31 -0.53
CA LEU A 181 13.05 17.75 -0.43
C LEU A 181 12.12 16.66 -1.01
N LEU A 182 11.08 16.29 -0.25
CA LEU A 182 10.12 15.23 -0.60
C LEU A 182 8.83 15.74 -1.27
N MET A 183 8.68 17.08 -1.38
CA MET A 183 7.48 17.72 -1.97
C MET A 183 7.66 18.03 -3.46
#